data_2c9faac92943354cf1c29da3b6d6ebea
#
_entry.id   2c9faac92943354cf1c29da3b6d6ebea
#
_cell.length_a   1.000
_cell.length_b   1.000
_cell.length_c   1.000
_cell.angle_alpha   90.00
_cell.angle_beta   90.00
_cell.angle_gamma   90.00
#
_symmetry.space_group_name_H-M   'P 1'
#
loop_
_entity.id
_entity.type
_entity.pdbx_description
1 polymer ?
#
loop_
_entity_poly.entity_id
_entity_poly.type
_entity_poly.pdbx_seq_one_letter_code
_entity_poly.pdbx_strand_id
1 'polypeptide(L)'
;MPTIKRRNVLAMLPLTAMGLGLEAWADNPKNAKGGASGSGKAQEITVTLTDDSCKLSSTSFPSGVVTFTITNSGTVPNEFEVLTEDKLQIISEQENIGPGTTTKLTTSLKEGTCYAACKPNMVGELKGVTELKITKGAAVDVSADEAKAREDAVKNYTAYVRDQAGQLLTATQSFVTAYTSGDTATAKSLYPLARQFYERIEPTAESFGVKEAGDLDSALDTRVQDLAAGAGKAVTDKEVISGWTGWHRIEADLWVQDSSSPFKFADDAARKKVADQLNTDTKSLYDLVYGNITGTGGKKFELGLEDVANGASSLLEEVATTKIVGEEETFSHTDLYDFKANVEGAKVAYGNVEDLMKKKDAKLAEKITTQFAAVEKLVEAHVSGKAANGEPTYADYSTIAAVQKDAGEAPDKNSYTDTQRKFSDAVNALSESLSKVAGTIL
;
A
#
# COMPACT_ATOMS: atom_id res chain seq x y z
N MET A 1 -28.84 -15.37 -38.86
CA MET A 1 -28.76 -14.66 -37.57
C MET A 1 -28.61 -15.70 -36.46
N PRO A 2 -27.45 -15.89 -35.88
CA PRO A 2 -27.29 -16.69 -34.65
C PRO A 2 -27.20 -15.75 -33.47
N THR A 3 -28.04 -16.02 -32.51
CA THR A 3 -28.17 -15.37 -31.20
C THR A 3 -26.91 -15.61 -30.37
N ILE A 4 -26.23 -14.53 -29.99
CA ILE A 4 -25.13 -14.56 -29.03
C ILE A 4 -25.73 -14.72 -27.63
N LYS A 5 -25.49 -15.86 -27.01
CA LYS A 5 -25.79 -16.10 -25.58
C LYS A 5 -24.81 -15.27 -24.75
N ARG A 6 -25.35 -14.34 -23.99
CA ARG A 6 -24.64 -13.69 -22.89
C ARG A 6 -24.19 -14.76 -21.89
N ARG A 7 -22.88 -14.89 -21.67
CA ARG A 7 -22.35 -15.67 -20.57
C ARG A 7 -22.55 -14.87 -19.29
N ASN A 8 -23.19 -15.51 -18.34
CA ASN A 8 -23.42 -15.00 -17.00
C ASN A 8 -22.08 -14.74 -16.31
N VAL A 9 -21.93 -13.53 -15.79
CA VAL A 9 -21.00 -13.21 -14.72
C VAL A 9 -21.34 -14.13 -13.56
N LEU A 10 -20.39 -14.92 -13.09
CA LEU A 10 -20.54 -15.72 -11.89
C LEU A 10 -20.72 -14.77 -10.72
N ALA A 11 -21.93 -14.70 -10.20
CA ALA A 11 -22.17 -14.10 -8.90
C ALA A 11 -21.36 -14.90 -7.86
N MET A 12 -20.43 -14.24 -7.16
CA MET A 12 -19.86 -14.78 -5.94
C MET A 12 -20.99 -15.06 -4.96
N LEU A 13 -21.20 -16.31 -4.65
CA LEU A 13 -22.11 -16.73 -3.60
C LEU A 13 -21.57 -16.21 -2.26
N PRO A 14 -22.42 -15.60 -1.42
CA PRO A 14 -22.00 -15.26 -0.07
C PRO A 14 -21.62 -16.57 0.64
N LEU A 15 -20.43 -16.62 1.24
CA LEU A 15 -20.07 -17.67 2.19
C LEU A 15 -21.10 -17.65 3.31
N THR A 16 -22.02 -18.61 3.30
CA THR A 16 -22.78 -18.94 4.49
C THR A 16 -21.76 -19.45 5.51
N ALA A 17 -21.49 -18.63 6.51
CA ALA A 17 -20.74 -19.01 7.69
C ALA A 17 -21.42 -20.25 8.30
N MET A 18 -20.80 -21.42 8.16
CA MET A 18 -21.10 -22.54 9.06
C MET A 18 -20.62 -22.11 10.43
N GLY A 19 -21.59 -22.00 11.36
CA GLY A 19 -21.35 -21.61 12.73
C GLY A 19 -20.40 -22.56 13.44
N LEU A 20 -19.21 -22.09 13.67
CA LEU A 20 -18.30 -22.52 14.71
C LEU A 20 -17.76 -21.23 15.34
N GLY A 21 -18.41 -20.80 16.42
CA GLY A 21 -17.79 -20.01 17.48
C GLY A 21 -17.17 -18.65 17.10
N LEU A 22 -17.87 -17.79 16.34
CA LEU A 22 -17.48 -16.39 16.08
C LEU A 22 -18.05 -15.39 17.11
N GLU A 23 -18.33 -15.83 18.33
CA GLU A 23 -18.81 -14.94 19.40
C GLU A 23 -17.68 -14.31 20.24
N ALA A 24 -16.45 -14.20 19.72
CA ALA A 24 -15.33 -13.65 20.51
C ALA A 24 -14.62 -12.46 19.88
N TRP A 25 -15.09 -11.90 18.78
CA TRP A 25 -14.37 -10.83 18.06
C TRP A 25 -15.04 -9.46 18.08
N ALA A 26 -16.29 -9.40 18.48
CA ALA A 26 -16.95 -8.15 18.84
C ALA A 26 -16.86 -7.98 20.35
N ASP A 27 -16.30 -6.88 20.77
CA ASP A 27 -16.24 -6.40 22.15
C ASP A 27 -15.35 -7.20 23.11
N ASN A 28 -14.08 -6.80 23.18
CA ASN A 28 -13.35 -6.92 24.44
C ASN A 28 -13.38 -5.58 25.19
N PRO A 29 -14.41 -5.32 26.02
CA PRO A 29 -14.50 -4.09 26.80
C PRO A 29 -13.43 -3.99 27.90
N LYS A 30 -12.57 -5.00 28.04
CA LYS A 30 -11.50 -5.01 29.06
C LYS A 30 -10.24 -4.27 28.65
N ASN A 31 -10.04 -3.96 27.36
CA ASN A 31 -8.94 -3.12 26.93
C ASN A 31 -9.18 -1.62 27.16
N ALA A 32 -10.41 -1.23 27.51
CA ALA A 32 -10.75 0.14 27.89
C ALA A 32 -10.44 0.49 29.34
N LYS A 33 -9.79 -0.39 30.11
CA LYS A 33 -9.47 -0.18 31.54
C LYS A 33 -7.99 -0.32 31.87
N GLY A 34 -7.11 0.10 31.00
CA GLY A 34 -5.71 0.40 31.33
C GLY A 34 -5.59 1.90 31.51
N GLY A 35 -5.51 2.37 32.75
CA GLY A 35 -5.59 3.77 33.09
C GLY A 35 -4.64 4.67 32.35
N ALA A 36 -5.15 5.40 31.38
CA ALA A 36 -4.58 6.63 30.92
C ALA A 36 -5.51 7.74 31.39
N SER A 37 -5.04 8.50 32.36
CA SER A 37 -5.62 9.77 32.79
C SER A 37 -5.31 10.80 31.70
N GLY A 38 -6.05 10.78 30.62
CA GLY A 38 -6.03 11.77 29.55
C GLY A 38 -7.39 11.75 28.88
N SER A 39 -8.20 12.77 29.06
CA SER A 39 -9.63 12.80 28.81
C SER A 39 -10.03 13.08 27.36
N GLY A 40 -9.36 12.52 26.39
CA GLY A 40 -9.82 12.57 25.00
C GLY A 40 -10.12 11.15 24.51
N LYS A 41 -11.39 10.69 24.62
CA LYS A 41 -11.80 9.51 23.86
C LYS A 41 -11.59 9.79 22.39
N ALA A 42 -10.89 8.88 21.67
CA ALA A 42 -10.86 8.91 20.22
C ALA A 42 -12.29 9.04 19.68
N GLN A 43 -12.48 9.92 18.70
CA GLN A 43 -13.77 10.04 18.02
C GLN A 43 -13.96 8.80 17.16
N GLU A 44 -15.08 8.10 17.34
CA GLU A 44 -15.42 6.93 16.53
C GLU A 44 -16.39 7.36 15.43
N ILE A 45 -16.00 7.22 14.18
CA ILE A 45 -16.78 7.54 13.00
C ILE A 45 -16.97 6.27 12.18
N THR A 46 -18.21 5.88 11.90
CA THR A 46 -18.46 4.78 10.98
C THR A 46 -18.56 5.29 9.55
N VAL A 47 -17.95 4.54 8.63
CA VAL A 47 -17.94 4.82 7.20
C VAL A 47 -18.51 3.61 6.47
N THR A 48 -19.43 3.87 5.54
CA THR A 48 -19.95 2.83 4.63
C THR A 48 -19.59 3.20 3.20
N LEU A 49 -18.78 2.37 2.57
CA LEU A 49 -18.39 2.48 1.18
C LEU A 49 -19.35 1.68 0.30
N THR A 50 -19.63 2.18 -0.88
CA THR A 50 -20.26 1.46 -1.99
C THR A 50 -19.52 1.81 -3.27
N ASP A 51 -19.89 1.17 -4.39
CA ASP A 51 -19.24 1.43 -5.68
C ASP A 51 -19.42 2.90 -6.16
N ASP A 52 -20.38 3.65 -5.57
CA ASP A 52 -20.68 5.02 -5.99
C ASP A 52 -20.70 6.04 -4.84
N SER A 53 -20.54 5.62 -3.61
CA SER A 53 -20.73 6.51 -2.46
C SER A 53 -19.88 6.19 -1.24
N CYS A 54 -19.60 7.23 -0.47
CA CYS A 54 -18.89 7.22 0.79
C CYS A 54 -19.77 7.90 1.84
N LYS A 55 -20.29 7.18 2.83
CA LYS A 55 -21.19 7.73 3.85
C LYS A 55 -20.58 7.64 5.22
N LEU A 56 -20.45 8.78 5.88
CA LEU A 56 -19.94 8.89 7.24
C LEU A 56 -21.08 9.10 8.24
N SER A 57 -20.93 8.56 9.45
CA SER A 57 -21.90 8.76 10.55
C SER A 57 -21.85 10.18 11.11
N SER A 58 -20.75 10.91 10.96
CA SER A 58 -20.60 12.31 11.32
C SER A 58 -19.59 13.00 10.43
N THR A 59 -19.85 14.25 10.10
CA THR A 59 -18.98 15.12 9.29
C THR A 59 -18.47 16.32 10.08
N SER A 60 -18.76 16.40 11.37
CA SER A 60 -18.23 17.45 12.25
C SER A 60 -17.91 16.87 13.63
N PHE A 61 -16.65 17.02 14.06
CA PHE A 61 -16.15 16.49 15.32
C PHE A 61 -14.92 17.28 15.80
N PRO A 62 -14.53 17.16 17.09
CA PRO A 62 -13.36 17.86 17.63
C PRO A 62 -12.04 17.34 17.04
N SER A 63 -11.04 18.22 16.94
CA SER A 63 -9.66 17.86 16.60
C SER A 63 -9.04 16.91 17.62
N GLY A 64 -8.10 16.09 17.17
CA GLY A 64 -7.45 15.03 17.95
C GLY A 64 -7.56 13.69 17.23
N VAL A 65 -7.41 12.61 18.00
CA VAL A 65 -7.45 11.26 17.44
C VAL A 65 -8.87 10.88 17.03
N VAL A 66 -9.02 10.38 15.81
CA VAL A 66 -10.25 9.85 15.25
C VAL A 66 -10.00 8.45 14.70
N THR A 67 -10.93 7.55 14.95
CA THR A 67 -10.94 6.20 14.37
C THR A 67 -12.13 6.09 13.43
N PHE A 68 -11.85 5.86 12.16
CA PHE A 68 -12.85 5.51 11.15
C PHE A 68 -13.01 3.99 11.13
N THR A 69 -14.21 3.51 11.43
CA THR A 69 -14.57 2.09 11.22
C THR A 69 -15.24 1.99 9.87
N ILE A 70 -14.57 1.40 8.91
CA ILE A 70 -14.86 1.46 7.49
C ILE A 70 -15.38 0.10 7.03
N THR A 71 -16.58 0.08 6.46
CA THR A 71 -17.18 -1.15 5.89
C THR A 71 -17.42 -0.96 4.41
N ASN A 72 -16.86 -1.82 3.58
CA ASN A 72 -17.15 -1.86 2.16
C ASN A 72 -18.38 -2.74 1.90
N SER A 73 -19.49 -2.08 1.58
CA SER A 73 -20.76 -2.70 1.19
C SER A 73 -20.96 -2.74 -0.34
N GLY A 74 -19.94 -2.35 -1.09
CA GLY A 74 -19.90 -2.40 -2.56
C GLY A 74 -19.57 -3.78 -3.09
N THR A 75 -19.34 -3.86 -4.39
CA THR A 75 -19.04 -5.11 -5.13
C THR A 75 -17.60 -5.22 -5.59
N VAL A 76 -16.83 -4.12 -5.50
CA VAL A 76 -15.42 -4.04 -5.87
C VAL A 76 -14.56 -3.66 -4.66
N PRO A 77 -13.26 -3.95 -4.66
CA PRO A 77 -12.33 -3.38 -3.68
C PRO A 77 -12.41 -1.85 -3.68
N ASN A 78 -12.20 -1.23 -2.55
CA ASN A 78 -12.37 0.21 -2.41
C ASN A 78 -11.29 0.77 -1.48
N GLU A 79 -11.10 2.07 -1.57
CA GLU A 79 -10.19 2.85 -0.75
C GLU A 79 -10.98 3.94 -0.03
N PHE A 80 -10.54 4.32 1.15
CA PHE A 80 -11.05 5.44 1.91
C PHE A 80 -9.94 6.42 2.20
N GLU A 81 -10.09 7.65 1.73
CA GLU A 81 -9.11 8.72 1.87
C GLU A 81 -9.64 9.85 2.77
N VAL A 82 -8.74 10.40 3.59
CA VAL A 82 -8.90 11.70 4.27
C VAL A 82 -7.95 12.69 3.61
N LEU A 83 -8.51 13.74 3.02
CA LEU A 83 -7.79 14.69 2.18
C LEU A 83 -7.64 16.05 2.85
N THR A 84 -6.63 16.81 2.46
CA THR A 84 -6.46 18.21 2.84
C THR A 84 -7.61 19.09 2.33
N GLU A 85 -7.70 20.33 2.83
CA GLU A 85 -8.74 21.32 2.44
C GLU A 85 -8.76 21.58 0.94
N ASP A 86 -7.61 21.57 0.26
CA ASP A 86 -7.50 21.73 -1.19
C ASP A 86 -7.71 20.42 -1.98
N LYS A 87 -7.85 19.28 -1.30
CA LYS A 87 -8.03 17.93 -1.86
C LYS A 87 -6.87 17.47 -2.76
N LEU A 88 -5.70 18.05 -2.56
CA LEU A 88 -4.51 17.78 -3.38
C LEU A 88 -3.50 16.85 -2.68
N GLN A 89 -3.78 16.47 -1.44
CA GLN A 89 -2.92 15.61 -0.65
C GLN A 89 -3.75 14.72 0.27
N ILE A 90 -3.35 13.48 0.38
CA ILE A 90 -3.89 12.54 1.35
C ILE A 90 -3.29 12.82 2.72
N ILE A 91 -4.14 12.95 3.74
CA ILE A 91 -3.74 13.06 5.15
C ILE A 91 -3.58 11.66 5.74
N SER A 92 -4.48 10.75 5.37
CA SER A 92 -4.48 9.36 5.82
C SER A 92 -5.43 8.57 4.95
N GLU A 93 -5.12 7.32 4.69
CA GLU A 93 -5.92 6.45 3.84
C GLU A 93 -5.96 5.01 4.34
N GLN A 94 -6.90 4.27 3.81
CA GLN A 94 -7.03 2.84 3.97
C GLN A 94 -7.42 2.24 2.63
N GLU A 95 -6.51 1.54 2.03
CA GLU A 95 -6.65 0.89 0.74
C GLU A 95 -7.17 -0.54 0.84
N ASN A 96 -7.41 -1.14 -0.32
CA ASN A 96 -7.68 -2.56 -0.49
C ASN A 96 -8.80 -3.13 0.38
N ILE A 97 -9.82 -2.32 0.70
CA ILE A 97 -10.96 -2.74 1.50
C ILE A 97 -11.86 -3.62 0.64
N GLY A 98 -11.73 -4.94 0.76
CA GLY A 98 -12.49 -5.90 -0.03
C GLY A 98 -14.01 -5.83 0.22
N PRO A 99 -14.85 -6.26 -0.75
CA PRO A 99 -16.30 -6.32 -0.59
C PRO A 99 -16.71 -7.13 0.65
N GLY A 100 -17.61 -6.56 1.47
CA GLY A 100 -18.11 -7.19 2.70
C GLY A 100 -17.14 -7.16 3.88
N THR A 101 -15.98 -6.52 3.76
CA THR A 101 -15.01 -6.41 4.84
C THR A 101 -15.19 -5.13 5.66
N THR A 102 -14.68 -5.14 6.88
CA THR A 102 -14.63 -3.98 7.78
C THR A 102 -13.23 -3.84 8.32
N THR A 103 -12.67 -2.63 8.21
CA THR A 103 -11.34 -2.27 8.72
C THR A 103 -11.40 -0.99 9.56
N LYS A 104 -10.27 -0.58 10.12
CA LYS A 104 -10.15 0.65 10.92
C LYS A 104 -8.96 1.47 10.49
N LEU A 105 -9.19 2.75 10.25
CA LEU A 105 -8.18 3.76 10.07
C LEU A 105 -8.18 4.69 11.28
N THR A 106 -7.07 4.82 11.98
CA THR A 106 -6.90 5.77 13.08
C THR A 106 -5.90 6.83 12.68
N THR A 107 -6.31 8.09 12.76
CA THR A 107 -5.46 9.24 12.42
C THR A 107 -5.67 10.38 13.42
N SER A 108 -4.83 11.41 13.34
CA SER A 108 -4.97 12.64 14.12
C SER A 108 -5.30 13.82 13.23
N LEU A 109 -6.45 14.44 13.44
CA LEU A 109 -6.89 15.58 12.64
C LEU A 109 -6.77 16.90 13.41
N LYS A 110 -6.20 17.92 12.76
CA LYS A 110 -6.06 19.27 13.28
C LYS A 110 -7.37 20.05 13.08
N GLU A 111 -7.60 21.09 13.91
CA GLU A 111 -8.71 22.02 13.70
C GLU A 111 -8.64 22.64 12.29
N GLY A 112 -9.76 22.65 11.58
CA GLY A 112 -9.85 23.14 10.21
C GLY A 112 -10.88 22.38 9.36
N THR A 113 -10.73 22.48 8.06
CA THR A 113 -11.51 21.74 7.07
C THR A 113 -10.63 20.70 6.40
N CYS A 114 -11.15 19.48 6.25
CA CYS A 114 -10.58 18.44 5.41
C CYS A 114 -11.72 17.71 4.69
N TYR A 115 -11.41 16.72 3.87
CA TYR A 115 -12.42 15.99 3.11
C TYR A 115 -12.22 14.48 3.31
N ALA A 116 -13.33 13.74 3.26
CA ALA A 116 -13.30 12.28 3.14
C ALA A 116 -13.79 11.91 1.74
N ALA A 117 -13.21 10.88 1.17
CA ALA A 117 -13.57 10.36 -0.14
C ALA A 117 -13.34 8.84 -0.21
N CYS A 118 -13.83 8.22 -1.27
CA CYS A 118 -13.59 6.83 -1.61
C CYS A 118 -13.13 6.71 -3.05
N LYS A 119 -12.35 5.69 -3.35
CA LYS A 119 -11.85 5.41 -4.69
C LYS A 119 -12.05 3.93 -5.03
N PRO A 120 -13.19 3.57 -5.64
CA PRO A 120 -13.46 2.19 -6.05
C PRO A 120 -12.39 1.69 -7.03
N ASN A 121 -11.92 0.46 -6.84
CA ASN A 121 -10.79 -0.16 -7.54
C ASN A 121 -9.44 0.57 -7.34
N MET A 122 -9.31 1.44 -6.34
CA MET A 122 -8.12 2.27 -6.06
C MET A 122 -7.64 3.14 -7.22
N VAL A 123 -8.47 3.31 -8.25
CA VAL A 123 -8.12 4.09 -9.45
C VAL A 123 -9.27 4.98 -9.92
N GLY A 124 -8.94 6.07 -10.61
CA GLY A 124 -9.91 6.95 -11.23
C GLY A 124 -10.38 8.08 -10.31
N GLU A 125 -11.63 8.52 -10.49
CA GLU A 125 -12.16 9.68 -9.78
C GLU A 125 -12.66 9.33 -8.38
N LEU A 126 -12.38 10.22 -7.43
CA LEU A 126 -12.92 10.15 -6.07
C LEU A 126 -14.45 10.16 -6.07
N LYS A 127 -15.04 9.29 -5.27
CA LYS A 127 -16.50 9.20 -5.06
C LYS A 127 -16.88 9.67 -3.66
N GLY A 128 -18.10 10.18 -3.53
CA GLY A 128 -18.67 10.56 -2.24
C GLY A 128 -17.90 11.61 -1.46
N VAL A 129 -17.16 12.50 -2.14
CA VAL A 129 -16.34 13.54 -1.53
C VAL A 129 -17.18 14.35 -0.55
N THR A 130 -16.82 14.29 0.74
CA THR A 130 -17.60 14.87 1.84
C THR A 130 -16.72 15.79 2.68
N GLU A 131 -17.15 17.03 2.92
CA GLU A 131 -16.46 17.98 3.79
C GLU A 131 -16.51 17.50 5.24
N LEU A 132 -15.37 17.48 5.90
CA LEU A 132 -15.21 17.25 7.33
C LEU A 132 -14.86 18.57 8.01
N LYS A 133 -15.70 18.99 8.94
CA LYS A 133 -15.47 20.18 9.77
C LYS A 133 -14.87 19.77 11.11
N ILE A 134 -13.57 19.96 11.24
CA ILE A 134 -12.85 19.64 12.47
C ILE A 134 -12.87 20.88 13.37
N THR A 135 -13.61 20.78 14.47
CA THR A 135 -13.73 21.85 15.46
C THR A 135 -12.59 21.76 16.48
N LYS A 136 -12.41 22.82 17.29
CA LYS A 136 -11.38 22.81 18.32
C LYS A 136 -11.63 21.69 19.35
N GLY A 137 -10.68 20.80 19.48
CA GLY A 137 -10.66 19.72 20.49
C GLY A 137 -9.92 20.10 21.75
N ALA A 138 -9.95 19.20 22.74
CA ALA A 138 -9.11 19.32 23.92
C ALA A 138 -7.64 19.04 23.57
N ALA A 139 -6.72 19.79 24.19
CA ALA A 139 -5.30 19.48 24.06
C ALA A 139 -5.03 18.09 24.69
N VAL A 140 -4.23 17.28 24.01
CA VAL A 140 -3.74 16.01 24.57
C VAL A 140 -2.46 16.33 25.34
N ASP A 141 -2.52 16.25 26.67
CA ASP A 141 -1.33 16.42 27.51
C ASP A 141 -0.49 15.14 27.45
N VAL A 142 0.62 15.20 26.74
CA VAL A 142 1.66 14.17 26.75
C VAL A 142 2.86 14.65 27.58
N SER A 143 3.54 13.74 28.27
CA SER A 143 4.77 14.11 29.01
C SER A 143 5.85 14.61 28.04
N ALA A 144 6.77 15.43 28.53
CA ALA A 144 7.89 15.93 27.71
C ALA A 144 8.71 14.79 27.08
N ASP A 145 8.90 13.69 27.82
CA ASP A 145 9.61 12.50 27.31
C ASP A 145 8.82 11.78 26.20
N GLU A 146 7.49 11.72 26.31
CA GLU A 146 6.65 11.15 25.28
C GLU A 146 6.60 12.05 24.04
N ALA A 147 6.47 13.36 24.21
CA ALA A 147 6.50 14.31 23.11
C ALA A 147 7.82 14.21 22.33
N LYS A 148 8.94 14.11 23.05
CA LYS A 148 10.26 13.92 22.44
C LYS A 148 10.35 12.58 21.69
N ALA A 149 9.84 11.49 22.26
CA ALA A 149 9.85 10.18 21.62
C ALA A 149 9.04 10.17 20.32
N ARG A 150 7.90 10.87 20.29
CA ARG A 150 7.06 11.06 19.09
C ARG A 150 7.81 11.85 18.00
N GLU A 151 8.47 12.97 18.39
CA GLU A 151 9.28 13.77 17.47
C GLU A 151 10.47 12.96 16.91
N ASP A 152 11.18 12.23 17.76
CA ASP A 152 12.31 11.39 17.36
C ASP A 152 11.86 10.28 16.40
N ALA A 153 10.71 9.67 16.62
CA ALA A 153 10.15 8.64 15.71
C ALA A 153 9.91 9.18 14.31
N VAL A 154 9.21 10.31 14.19
CA VAL A 154 8.94 10.98 12.91
C VAL A 154 10.24 11.38 12.21
N LYS A 155 11.17 11.99 12.95
CA LYS A 155 12.47 12.42 12.41
C LYS A 155 13.29 11.24 11.87
N ASN A 156 13.35 10.15 12.62
CA ASN A 156 14.11 8.96 12.22
C ASN A 156 13.49 8.29 11.00
N TYR A 157 12.17 8.15 10.97
CA TYR A 157 11.46 7.58 9.82
C TYR A 157 11.61 8.46 8.59
N THR A 158 11.49 9.79 8.72
CA THR A 158 11.76 10.73 7.63
C THR A 158 13.18 10.57 7.06
N ALA A 159 14.16 10.36 7.92
CA ALA A 159 15.54 10.11 7.48
C ALA A 159 15.68 8.79 6.73
N TYR A 160 14.97 7.74 7.18
CA TYR A 160 14.89 6.45 6.48
C TYR A 160 14.26 6.59 5.10
N VAL A 161 13.12 7.25 4.98
CA VAL A 161 12.45 7.50 3.69
C VAL A 161 13.39 8.21 2.71
N ARG A 162 14.11 9.23 3.17
CA ARG A 162 15.11 9.94 2.35
C ARG A 162 16.23 9.02 1.89
N ASP A 163 16.75 8.18 2.78
CA ASP A 163 17.82 7.23 2.43
C ASP A 163 17.33 6.25 1.35
N GLN A 164 16.13 5.68 1.52
CA GLN A 164 15.56 4.76 0.53
C GLN A 164 15.30 5.46 -0.81
N ALA A 165 14.75 6.66 -0.83
CA ALA A 165 14.55 7.43 -2.06
C ALA A 165 15.88 7.75 -2.78
N GLY A 166 16.95 8.01 -2.04
CA GLY A 166 18.28 8.21 -2.59
C GLY A 166 18.86 6.95 -3.24
N GLN A 167 18.67 5.81 -2.59
CA GLN A 167 19.10 4.52 -3.11
C GLN A 167 18.24 4.10 -4.32
N LEU A 168 16.93 4.31 -4.25
CA LEU A 168 16.00 4.08 -5.36
C LEU A 168 16.43 4.85 -6.62
N LEU A 169 16.73 6.15 -6.50
CA LEU A 169 17.17 6.96 -7.63
C LEU A 169 18.41 6.37 -8.31
N THR A 170 19.41 5.98 -7.51
CA THR A 170 20.65 5.39 -8.03
C THR A 170 20.41 4.02 -8.68
N ALA A 171 19.59 3.18 -8.06
CA ALA A 171 19.27 1.85 -8.55
C ALA A 171 18.43 1.92 -9.85
N THR A 172 17.45 2.84 -9.91
CA THR A 172 16.64 3.09 -11.10
C THR A 172 17.51 3.53 -12.29
N GLN A 173 18.45 4.45 -12.07
CA GLN A 173 19.38 4.89 -13.12
C GLN A 173 20.24 3.73 -13.67
N SER A 174 20.70 2.85 -12.79
CA SER A 174 21.47 1.67 -13.16
C SER A 174 20.64 0.68 -13.97
N PHE A 175 19.42 0.41 -13.51
CA PHE A 175 18.45 -0.44 -14.19
C PHE A 175 18.09 0.11 -15.58
N VAL A 176 17.70 1.37 -15.67
CA VAL A 176 17.35 2.03 -16.94
C VAL A 176 18.53 2.02 -17.92
N THR A 177 19.75 2.19 -17.43
CA THR A 177 20.95 2.11 -18.29
C THR A 177 21.11 0.71 -18.89
N ALA A 178 21.00 -0.35 -18.10
CA ALA A 178 21.07 -1.73 -18.58
C ALA A 178 19.91 -2.03 -19.55
N TYR A 179 18.70 -1.63 -19.21
CA TYR A 179 17.50 -1.86 -20.01
C TYR A 179 17.59 -1.17 -21.38
N THR A 180 17.95 0.11 -21.43
CA THR A 180 18.02 0.88 -22.70
C THR A 180 19.23 0.55 -23.56
N SER A 181 20.29 -0.03 -22.97
CA SER A 181 21.43 -0.57 -23.74
C SER A 181 21.16 -1.94 -24.38
N GLY A 182 20.02 -2.58 -24.06
CA GLY A 182 19.67 -3.91 -24.51
C GLY A 182 20.34 -5.05 -23.70
N ASP A 183 21.00 -4.74 -22.60
CA ASP A 183 21.52 -5.77 -21.67
C ASP A 183 20.38 -6.31 -20.80
N THR A 184 19.54 -7.14 -21.45
CA THR A 184 18.35 -7.72 -20.84
C THR A 184 18.66 -8.57 -19.61
N ALA A 185 19.80 -9.27 -19.59
CA ALA A 185 20.18 -10.11 -18.46
C ALA A 185 20.47 -9.27 -17.22
N THR A 186 21.28 -8.23 -17.38
CA THR A 186 21.55 -7.28 -16.28
C THR A 186 20.30 -6.53 -15.86
N ALA A 187 19.48 -6.07 -16.83
CA ALA A 187 18.22 -5.39 -16.51
C ALA A 187 17.29 -6.26 -15.66
N LYS A 188 17.07 -7.52 -16.02
CA LYS A 188 16.26 -8.46 -15.24
C LYS A 188 16.81 -8.72 -13.83
N SER A 189 18.14 -8.74 -13.66
CA SER A 189 18.74 -8.94 -12.35
C SER A 189 18.65 -7.70 -11.46
N LEU A 190 18.66 -6.50 -12.05
CA LEU A 190 18.57 -5.23 -11.32
C LEU A 190 17.13 -4.84 -10.97
N TYR A 191 16.16 -5.27 -11.76
CA TYR A 191 14.75 -4.91 -11.60
C TYR A 191 14.24 -5.14 -10.17
N PRO A 192 14.19 -6.37 -9.65
CA PRO A 192 13.68 -6.61 -8.30
C PRO A 192 14.55 -5.98 -7.21
N LEU A 193 15.85 -5.82 -7.44
CA LEU A 193 16.75 -5.19 -6.47
C LEU A 193 16.54 -3.67 -6.38
N ALA A 194 16.16 -3.03 -7.48
CA ALA A 194 15.85 -1.61 -7.48
C ALA A 194 14.47 -1.32 -6.87
N ARG A 195 13.46 -2.13 -7.20
CA ARG A 195 12.11 -2.00 -6.66
C ARG A 195 12.05 -2.08 -5.14
N GLN A 196 12.87 -2.93 -4.50
CA GLN A 196 12.90 -3.05 -3.04
C GLN A 196 13.05 -1.70 -2.31
N PHE A 197 13.71 -0.71 -2.90
CA PHE A 197 13.84 0.61 -2.28
C PHE A 197 12.53 1.40 -2.35
N TYR A 198 11.72 1.17 -3.37
CA TYR A 198 10.39 1.74 -3.52
C TYR A 198 9.42 1.06 -2.54
N GLU A 199 9.32 -0.24 -2.59
CA GLU A 199 8.45 -1.07 -1.76
C GLU A 199 8.58 -0.81 -0.25
N ARG A 200 9.76 -0.43 0.21
CA ARG A 200 9.98 -0.07 1.62
C ARG A 200 9.34 1.24 2.04
N ILE A 201 9.01 2.12 1.09
CA ILE A 201 8.50 3.47 1.33
C ILE A 201 7.26 3.80 0.51
N GLU A 202 6.64 2.81 -0.10
CA GLU A 202 5.47 2.94 -0.97
C GLU A 202 4.38 3.85 -0.39
N PRO A 203 3.93 3.74 0.89
CA PRO A 203 2.94 4.64 1.48
C PRO A 203 3.34 6.12 1.46
N THR A 204 4.64 6.41 1.32
CA THR A 204 5.13 7.78 1.16
C THR A 204 4.88 8.30 -0.25
N ALA A 205 4.99 7.45 -1.29
CA ALA A 205 4.72 7.84 -2.67
C ALA A 205 3.23 8.05 -2.89
N GLU A 206 2.38 7.18 -2.35
CA GLU A 206 0.92 7.25 -2.38
C GLU A 206 0.39 8.57 -1.81
N SER A 207 0.98 9.05 -0.72
CA SER A 207 0.53 10.24 -0.02
C SER A 207 0.84 11.56 -0.77
N PHE A 208 1.67 11.55 -1.83
CA PHE A 208 2.15 12.78 -2.46
C PHE A 208 2.09 12.74 -3.99
N GLY A 209 1.46 13.76 -4.57
CA GLY A 209 1.56 14.06 -5.99
C GLY A 209 2.50 15.23 -6.26
N VAL A 210 3.00 15.34 -7.49
CA VAL A 210 3.75 16.48 -8.00
C VAL A 210 3.12 16.97 -9.30
N LYS A 211 3.36 18.23 -9.63
CA LYS A 211 2.68 18.89 -10.76
C LYS A 211 2.89 18.16 -12.11
N GLU A 212 4.08 17.65 -12.33
CA GLU A 212 4.50 17.06 -13.61
C GLU A 212 4.07 15.60 -13.74
N ALA A 213 4.20 14.81 -12.67
CA ALA A 213 3.86 13.39 -12.65
C ALA A 213 2.40 13.13 -12.20
N GLY A 214 1.79 14.07 -11.51
CA GLY A 214 0.50 13.83 -10.84
C GLY A 214 0.71 13.04 -9.57
N ASP A 215 -0.02 11.98 -9.38
CA ASP A 215 0.15 10.98 -8.35
C ASP A 215 1.45 10.21 -8.61
N LEU A 216 2.37 10.19 -7.65
CA LEU A 216 3.70 9.57 -7.81
C LEU A 216 3.64 8.06 -7.79
N ASP A 217 2.76 7.48 -7.01
CA ASP A 217 2.55 6.04 -6.99
C ASP A 217 2.00 5.56 -8.33
N SER A 218 0.91 6.15 -8.80
CA SER A 218 0.35 5.86 -10.12
C SER A 218 1.36 6.02 -11.26
N ALA A 219 2.27 6.97 -11.17
CA ALA A 219 3.28 7.19 -12.21
C ALA A 219 4.39 6.13 -12.19
N LEU A 220 4.75 5.62 -11.01
CA LEU A 220 5.85 4.69 -10.81
C LEU A 220 5.42 3.23 -10.85
N ASP A 221 4.26 2.90 -10.27
CA ASP A 221 3.95 1.53 -9.86
C ASP A 221 2.59 0.99 -10.33
N THR A 222 1.80 1.76 -11.09
CA THR A 222 0.50 1.28 -11.56
C THR A 222 0.60 0.00 -12.39
N ARG A 223 -0.18 -0.99 -12.01
CA ARG A 223 -0.32 -2.26 -12.71
C ARG A 223 -1.33 -2.13 -13.86
N VAL A 224 -1.14 -2.89 -14.93
CA VAL A 224 -2.02 -2.82 -16.11
C VAL A 224 -3.45 -3.25 -15.82
N GLN A 225 -3.64 -4.18 -14.89
CA GLN A 225 -4.96 -4.65 -14.48
C GLN A 225 -5.77 -3.54 -13.80
N ASP A 226 -5.14 -2.66 -13.03
CA ASP A 226 -5.81 -1.55 -12.35
C ASP A 226 -6.23 -0.48 -13.36
N LEU A 227 -5.32 -0.12 -14.29
CA LEU A 227 -5.66 0.76 -15.41
C LEU A 227 -6.81 0.21 -16.25
N ALA A 228 -6.80 -1.09 -16.53
CA ALA A 228 -7.85 -1.74 -17.30
C ALA A 228 -9.18 -1.75 -16.55
N ALA A 229 -9.16 -2.07 -15.24
CA ALA A 229 -10.35 -2.04 -14.39
C ALA A 229 -10.93 -0.62 -14.29
N GLY A 230 -10.10 0.38 -14.02
CA GLY A 230 -10.51 1.79 -13.96
C GLY A 230 -11.11 2.32 -15.27
N ALA A 231 -10.58 1.85 -16.41
CA ALA A 231 -11.08 2.21 -17.74
C ALA A 231 -12.28 1.35 -18.19
N GLY A 232 -12.61 0.26 -17.49
CA GLY A 232 -13.62 -0.72 -17.93
C GLY A 232 -13.23 -1.43 -19.24
N LYS A 233 -11.92 -1.68 -19.45
CA LYS A 233 -11.35 -2.23 -20.68
C LYS A 233 -10.56 -3.52 -20.41
N ALA A 234 -10.13 -4.17 -21.48
CA ALA A 234 -9.22 -5.30 -21.38
C ALA A 234 -7.78 -4.81 -21.13
N VAL A 235 -6.97 -5.58 -20.40
CA VAL A 235 -5.55 -5.30 -20.16
C VAL A 235 -4.72 -5.15 -21.44
N THR A 236 -5.18 -5.74 -22.55
CA THR A 236 -4.55 -5.63 -23.86
C THR A 236 -5.11 -4.50 -24.73
N ASP A 237 -6.02 -3.67 -24.21
CA ASP A 237 -6.57 -2.53 -24.93
C ASP A 237 -5.48 -1.51 -25.23
N LYS A 238 -5.48 -0.97 -26.46
CA LYS A 238 -4.44 -0.04 -26.90
C LYS A 238 -4.39 1.25 -26.08
N GLU A 239 -5.52 1.75 -25.61
CA GLU A 239 -5.55 2.97 -24.79
C GLU A 239 -4.97 2.69 -23.40
N VAL A 240 -5.29 1.55 -22.79
CA VAL A 240 -4.70 1.09 -21.54
C VAL A 240 -3.18 1.00 -21.67
N ILE A 241 -2.70 0.22 -22.65
CA ILE A 241 -1.25 0.02 -22.89
C ILE A 241 -0.53 1.35 -23.19
N SER A 242 -1.13 2.24 -23.96
CA SER A 242 -0.49 3.51 -24.32
C SER A 242 -0.41 4.52 -23.17
N GLY A 243 -1.30 4.42 -22.21
CA GLY A 243 -1.30 5.24 -20.98
C GLY A 243 -0.45 4.67 -19.85
N TRP A 244 0.00 3.43 -19.97
CA TRP A 244 0.72 2.73 -18.92
C TRP A 244 2.20 3.11 -18.89
N THR A 245 2.71 3.49 -17.70
CA THR A 245 4.10 3.89 -17.42
C THR A 245 4.63 3.12 -16.21
N GLY A 246 5.77 3.48 -15.70
CA GLY A 246 6.33 2.95 -14.47
C GLY A 246 7.05 1.61 -14.62
N TRP A 247 7.31 1.00 -13.48
CA TRP A 247 8.07 -0.24 -13.34
C TRP A 247 7.43 -1.41 -14.08
N HIS A 248 6.16 -1.66 -13.85
CA HIS A 248 5.43 -2.82 -14.41
C HIS A 248 5.24 -2.73 -15.92
N ARG A 249 5.24 -1.50 -16.49
CA ARG A 249 5.26 -1.36 -17.95
C ARG A 249 6.55 -1.87 -18.56
N ILE A 250 7.68 -1.67 -17.89
CA ILE A 250 9.00 -2.16 -18.34
C ILE A 250 9.15 -3.65 -18.01
N GLU A 251 8.63 -4.11 -16.88
CA GLU A 251 8.55 -5.51 -16.49
C GLU A 251 7.90 -6.35 -17.62
N ALA A 252 6.72 -5.95 -18.06
CA ALA A 252 6.00 -6.63 -19.12
C ALA A 252 6.84 -6.74 -20.43
N ASP A 253 7.53 -5.66 -20.83
CA ASP A 253 8.43 -5.71 -21.98
C ASP A 253 9.63 -6.65 -21.78
N LEU A 254 10.18 -6.69 -20.58
CA LEU A 254 11.33 -7.55 -20.28
C LEU A 254 10.97 -9.04 -20.24
N TRP A 255 9.83 -9.41 -19.63
CA TRP A 255 9.54 -10.81 -19.33
C TRP A 255 8.63 -11.51 -20.33
N VAL A 256 7.70 -10.80 -20.98
CA VAL A 256 6.86 -11.42 -22.03
C VAL A 256 7.73 -11.93 -23.17
N GLN A 257 7.58 -13.21 -23.53
CA GLN A 257 8.41 -13.85 -24.55
C GLN A 257 7.87 -13.65 -25.97
N ASP A 258 6.56 -13.52 -26.13
CA ASP A 258 5.92 -13.33 -27.43
C ASP A 258 6.21 -11.91 -27.97
N SER A 259 7.03 -11.83 -29.01
CA SER A 259 7.37 -10.55 -29.63
C SER A 259 6.20 -9.84 -30.31
N SER A 260 5.09 -10.54 -30.55
CA SER A 260 3.85 -9.98 -31.10
C SER A 260 2.88 -9.49 -30.02
N SER A 261 3.21 -9.70 -28.75
CA SER A 261 2.39 -9.28 -27.62
C SER A 261 2.22 -7.75 -27.60
N PRO A 262 1.02 -7.24 -27.29
CA PRO A 262 0.79 -5.81 -27.10
C PRO A 262 1.63 -5.20 -25.98
N PHE A 263 2.15 -6.01 -25.07
CA PHE A 263 3.04 -5.58 -23.99
C PHE A 263 4.46 -5.27 -24.45
N LYS A 264 4.87 -5.70 -25.67
CA LYS A 264 6.15 -5.32 -26.23
C LYS A 264 6.13 -3.89 -26.77
N PHE A 265 7.24 -3.17 -26.60
CA PHE A 265 7.40 -1.89 -27.29
C PHE A 265 7.65 -2.10 -28.79
N ALA A 266 7.10 -1.20 -29.58
CA ALA A 266 7.23 -1.26 -31.03
C ALA A 266 8.67 -1.08 -31.51
N ASP A 267 9.45 -0.28 -30.79
CA ASP A 267 10.84 0.05 -31.10
C ASP A 267 11.63 0.55 -29.88
N ASP A 268 12.92 0.74 -30.04
CA ASP A 268 13.82 1.22 -28.99
C ASP A 268 13.52 2.67 -28.57
N ALA A 269 12.93 3.49 -29.43
CA ALA A 269 12.55 4.86 -29.07
C ALA A 269 11.38 4.87 -28.08
N ALA A 270 10.37 4.01 -28.30
CA ALA A 270 9.25 3.83 -27.38
C ALA A 270 9.73 3.27 -26.04
N ARG A 271 10.62 2.25 -26.07
CA ARG A 271 11.27 1.68 -24.88
C ARG A 271 12.00 2.75 -24.08
N LYS A 272 12.85 3.52 -24.75
CA LYS A 272 13.62 4.59 -24.11
C LYS A 272 12.73 5.66 -23.49
N LYS A 273 11.63 6.04 -24.16
CA LYS A 273 10.71 7.06 -23.64
C LYS A 273 10.13 6.68 -22.27
N VAL A 274 9.67 5.44 -22.10
CA VAL A 274 9.10 4.98 -20.82
C VAL A 274 10.18 4.83 -19.77
N ALA A 275 11.37 4.37 -20.15
CA ALA A 275 12.51 4.28 -19.22
C ALA A 275 13.00 5.66 -18.75
N ASP A 276 13.06 6.65 -19.64
CA ASP A 276 13.40 8.05 -19.28
C ASP A 276 12.31 8.65 -18.36
N GLN A 277 11.03 8.30 -18.59
CA GLN A 277 9.93 8.73 -17.73
C GLN A 277 10.07 8.13 -16.32
N LEU A 278 10.35 6.83 -16.21
CA LEU A 278 10.59 6.18 -14.91
C LEU A 278 11.72 6.88 -14.13
N ASN A 279 12.84 7.22 -14.77
CA ASN A 279 13.91 8.00 -14.15
C ASN A 279 13.44 9.38 -13.69
N THR A 280 12.59 10.05 -14.48
CA THR A 280 12.07 11.38 -14.18
C THR A 280 11.14 11.34 -12.97
N ASP A 281 10.24 10.36 -12.90
CA ASP A 281 9.27 10.22 -11.83
C ASP A 281 9.96 9.78 -10.52
N THR A 282 10.90 8.84 -10.59
CA THR A 282 11.77 8.49 -9.46
C THR A 282 12.55 9.70 -8.93
N LYS A 283 13.09 10.53 -9.85
CA LYS A 283 13.76 11.77 -9.44
C LYS A 283 12.81 12.76 -8.79
N SER A 284 11.56 12.83 -9.24
CA SER A 284 10.55 13.69 -8.63
C SER A 284 10.23 13.25 -7.20
N LEU A 285 10.11 11.95 -6.93
CA LEU A 285 9.97 11.43 -5.58
C LEU A 285 11.18 11.78 -4.71
N TYR A 286 12.41 11.58 -5.22
CA TYR A 286 13.64 11.99 -4.52
C TYR A 286 13.64 13.48 -4.20
N ASP A 287 13.38 14.32 -5.19
CA ASP A 287 13.40 15.78 -5.02
C ASP A 287 12.34 16.25 -4.01
N LEU A 288 11.17 15.61 -4.01
CA LEU A 288 10.09 15.91 -3.06
C LEU A 288 10.51 15.60 -1.62
N VAL A 289 10.97 14.38 -1.34
CA VAL A 289 11.30 13.94 0.03
C VAL A 289 12.54 14.66 0.58
N TYR A 290 13.42 15.17 -0.29
CA TYR A 290 14.54 16.02 0.09
C TYR A 290 14.19 17.52 0.19
N GLY A 291 12.97 17.89 -0.21
CA GLY A 291 12.48 19.27 -0.16
C GLY A 291 13.04 20.18 -1.26
N ASN A 292 13.59 19.59 -2.34
CA ASN A 292 14.07 20.33 -3.51
C ASN A 292 12.90 20.86 -4.36
N ILE A 293 11.76 20.17 -4.31
CA ILE A 293 10.49 20.59 -4.90
C ILE A 293 9.38 20.49 -3.85
N THR A 294 8.23 21.03 -4.16
CA THR A 294 7.01 20.86 -3.39
C THR A 294 6.05 19.93 -4.14
N GLY A 295 5.21 19.23 -3.39
CA GLY A 295 4.10 18.48 -3.93
C GLY A 295 3.04 19.41 -4.55
N THR A 296 2.01 18.80 -5.09
CA THR A 296 0.84 19.47 -5.65
C THR A 296 0.26 20.48 -4.62
N GLY A 297 -0.16 21.64 -5.08
CA GLY A 297 -0.62 22.72 -4.19
C GLY A 297 0.49 23.42 -3.40
N GLY A 298 1.78 23.20 -3.72
CA GLY A 298 2.91 23.82 -3.03
C GLY A 298 3.21 23.21 -1.65
N LYS A 299 2.71 22.03 -1.36
CA LYS A 299 2.92 21.31 -0.09
C LYS A 299 4.36 20.83 0.03
N LYS A 300 4.93 20.97 1.20
CA LYS A 300 6.24 20.37 1.53
C LYS A 300 6.04 18.94 1.98
N PHE A 301 7.03 18.11 1.72
CA PHE A 301 7.10 16.79 2.30
C PHE A 301 7.30 16.88 3.82
N GLU A 302 6.31 16.49 4.57
CA GLU A 302 6.32 16.43 6.04
C GLU A 302 5.51 15.20 6.46
N LEU A 303 6.10 14.33 7.29
CA LEU A 303 5.43 13.18 7.88
C LEU A 303 4.98 13.50 9.30
N GLY A 304 3.85 12.93 9.72
CA GLY A 304 3.36 12.91 11.08
C GLY A 304 3.63 11.57 11.79
N LEU A 305 3.27 11.46 13.05
CA LEU A 305 3.35 10.20 13.78
C LEU A 305 2.33 9.18 13.26
N GLU A 306 1.20 9.66 12.78
CA GLU A 306 0.16 8.87 12.11
C GLU A 306 0.69 8.15 10.87
N ASP A 307 1.51 8.82 10.05
CA ASP A 307 2.10 8.23 8.83
C ASP A 307 3.08 7.10 9.20
N VAL A 308 3.86 7.28 10.27
CA VAL A 308 4.76 6.22 10.78
C VAL A 308 3.98 5.04 11.32
N ALA A 309 2.89 5.30 12.05
CA ALA A 309 2.11 4.25 12.71
C ALA A 309 1.24 3.45 11.73
N ASN A 310 0.62 4.12 10.75
CA ASN A 310 -0.24 3.48 9.76
C ASN A 310 0.58 2.86 8.62
N GLY A 311 1.67 3.48 8.17
CA GLY A 311 2.49 2.98 7.07
C GLY A 311 3.00 1.55 7.28
N ALA A 312 3.29 1.16 8.55
CA ALA A 312 3.63 -0.23 8.86
C ALA A 312 2.48 -1.22 8.61
N SER A 313 1.24 -0.79 8.80
CA SER A 313 0.05 -1.63 8.56
C SER A 313 -0.30 -1.69 7.08
N SER A 314 -0.26 -0.56 6.37
CA SER A 314 -0.58 -0.47 4.94
C SER A 314 0.30 -1.40 4.11
N LEU A 315 1.62 -1.32 4.24
CA LEU A 315 2.56 -2.19 3.54
C LEU A 315 2.24 -3.69 3.65
N LEU A 316 1.77 -4.14 4.82
CA LEU A 316 1.47 -5.56 5.02
C LEU A 316 0.04 -5.92 4.63
N GLU A 317 -0.88 -4.98 4.62
CA GLU A 317 -2.25 -5.22 4.16
C GLU A 317 -2.28 -5.52 2.66
N GLU A 318 -1.49 -4.82 1.86
CA GLU A 318 -1.33 -5.12 0.44
C GLU A 318 -0.77 -6.52 0.21
N VAL A 319 0.32 -6.89 0.89
CA VAL A 319 0.87 -8.25 0.79
C VAL A 319 -0.19 -9.29 1.15
N ALA A 320 -1.01 -9.02 2.17
CA ALA A 320 -2.03 -9.94 2.64
C ALA A 320 -3.22 -10.10 1.68
N THR A 321 -3.55 -9.06 0.92
CA THR A 321 -4.79 -8.97 0.13
C THR A 321 -4.56 -9.19 -1.36
N THR A 322 -3.64 -8.47 -1.96
CA THR A 322 -3.43 -8.43 -3.41
C THR A 322 -2.12 -9.07 -3.83
N LYS A 323 -0.99 -8.67 -3.25
CA LYS A 323 0.33 -9.18 -3.66
C LYS A 323 0.50 -10.70 -3.44
N ILE A 324 -0.25 -11.31 -2.50
CA ILE A 324 -0.19 -12.75 -2.21
C ILE A 324 -0.59 -13.65 -3.41
N VAL A 325 -1.29 -13.13 -4.39
CA VAL A 325 -1.63 -13.86 -5.63
C VAL A 325 -0.69 -13.57 -6.80
N GLY A 326 0.43 -12.90 -6.54
CA GLY A 326 1.40 -12.54 -7.58
C GLY A 326 0.84 -11.51 -8.56
N GLU A 327 0.01 -10.62 -8.09
CA GLU A 327 -0.58 -9.55 -8.88
C GLU A 327 0.42 -8.43 -9.12
N GLU A 328 1.32 -8.21 -8.18
CA GLU A 328 2.37 -7.20 -8.26
C GLU A 328 3.33 -7.48 -9.42
N GLU A 329 3.98 -8.60 -9.37
CA GLU A 329 5.00 -9.02 -10.32
C GLU A 329 4.46 -10.05 -11.32
N THR A 330 3.34 -9.70 -12.00
CA THR A 330 2.53 -10.63 -12.81
C THR A 330 3.26 -11.18 -14.04
N PHE A 331 4.37 -10.56 -14.45
CA PHE A 331 5.18 -11.01 -15.59
C PHE A 331 6.53 -11.61 -15.16
N SER A 332 7.14 -11.08 -14.14
CA SER A 332 8.46 -11.49 -13.64
C SER A 332 8.41 -12.59 -12.59
N HIS A 333 7.34 -12.61 -11.79
CA HIS A 333 7.17 -13.45 -10.62
C HIS A 333 8.26 -13.24 -9.56
N THR A 334 8.75 -11.99 -9.43
CA THR A 334 9.77 -11.62 -8.45
C THR A 334 9.18 -11.14 -7.12
N ASP A 335 7.92 -11.38 -6.86
CA ASP A 335 7.10 -10.95 -5.70
C ASP A 335 7.77 -11.13 -4.33
N LEU A 336 8.61 -12.16 -4.16
CA LEU A 336 9.30 -12.38 -2.88
C LEU A 336 10.29 -11.28 -2.51
N TYR A 337 10.79 -10.51 -3.50
CA TYR A 337 11.62 -9.34 -3.23
C TYR A 337 10.76 -8.21 -2.67
N ASP A 338 9.56 -8.05 -3.21
CA ASP A 338 8.61 -7.02 -2.79
C ASP A 338 8.06 -7.36 -1.39
N PHE A 339 7.65 -8.62 -1.14
CA PHE A 339 7.24 -9.08 0.21
C PHE A 339 8.33 -8.82 1.25
N LYS A 340 9.59 -9.13 0.92
CA LYS A 340 10.71 -8.83 1.82
C LYS A 340 10.80 -7.34 2.11
N ALA A 341 10.72 -6.52 1.07
CA ALA A 341 10.87 -5.08 1.18
C ALA A 341 9.72 -4.44 1.97
N ASN A 342 8.47 -4.85 1.71
CA ASN A 342 7.31 -4.40 2.47
C ASN A 342 7.43 -4.78 3.96
N VAL A 343 7.86 -6.01 4.27
CA VAL A 343 8.10 -6.46 5.66
C VAL A 343 9.21 -5.64 6.33
N GLU A 344 10.31 -5.37 5.62
CA GLU A 344 11.42 -4.55 6.12
C GLU A 344 10.97 -3.10 6.37
N GLY A 345 10.24 -2.49 5.42
CA GLY A 345 9.68 -1.15 5.57
C GLY A 345 8.73 -1.03 6.76
N ALA A 346 7.78 -1.97 6.86
CA ALA A 346 6.86 -2.05 8.00
C ALA A 346 7.60 -2.22 9.33
N LYS A 347 8.66 -3.04 9.37
CA LYS A 347 9.47 -3.26 10.56
C LYS A 347 10.24 -2.00 10.98
N VAL A 348 10.75 -1.22 10.02
CA VAL A 348 11.42 0.05 10.31
C VAL A 348 10.40 1.08 10.81
N ALA A 349 9.25 1.20 10.16
CA ALA A 349 8.19 2.10 10.61
C ALA A 349 7.76 1.77 12.05
N TYR A 350 7.42 0.51 12.32
CA TYR A 350 7.07 0.02 13.66
C TYR A 350 8.22 0.22 14.67
N GLY A 351 9.45 -0.08 14.30
CA GLY A 351 10.62 0.06 15.16
C GLY A 351 10.82 1.48 15.69
N ASN A 352 10.42 2.50 14.94
CA ASN A 352 10.48 3.89 15.38
C ASN A 352 9.43 4.22 16.47
N VAL A 353 8.36 3.44 16.58
CA VAL A 353 7.28 3.64 17.55
C VAL A 353 7.20 2.50 18.59
N GLU A 354 8.04 1.49 18.51
CA GLU A 354 8.03 0.31 19.37
C GLU A 354 8.15 0.66 20.86
N ASP A 355 9.00 1.61 21.22
CA ASP A 355 9.16 2.04 22.61
C ASP A 355 7.94 2.78 23.15
N LEU A 356 7.23 3.52 22.31
CA LEU A 356 5.92 4.09 22.66
C LEU A 356 4.90 2.97 22.88
N MET A 357 4.86 1.97 21.99
CA MET A 357 4.01 0.80 22.12
C MET A 357 4.29 0.00 23.39
N LYS A 358 5.56 -0.29 23.70
CA LYS A 358 5.96 -1.02 24.91
C LYS A 358 5.47 -0.34 26.20
N LYS A 359 5.43 0.99 26.22
CA LYS A 359 4.93 1.77 27.35
C LYS A 359 3.40 1.72 27.48
N LYS A 360 2.69 1.64 26.35
CA LYS A 360 1.22 1.66 26.30
C LYS A 360 0.62 0.24 26.35
N ASP A 361 1.16 -0.69 25.56
CA ASP A 361 0.76 -2.11 25.48
C ASP A 361 1.97 -3.01 25.19
N ALA A 362 2.69 -3.41 26.22
CA ALA A 362 3.87 -4.28 26.11
C ALA A 362 3.55 -5.66 25.50
N LYS A 363 2.31 -6.18 25.73
CA LYS A 363 1.92 -7.49 25.18
C LYS A 363 1.70 -7.44 23.67
N LEU A 364 1.06 -6.38 23.19
CA LEU A 364 0.89 -6.18 21.76
C LEU A 364 2.24 -5.94 21.09
N ALA A 365 3.14 -5.16 21.70
CA ALA A 365 4.48 -4.95 21.20
C ALA A 365 5.27 -6.28 21.06
N GLU A 366 5.26 -7.15 22.07
CA GLU A 366 5.90 -8.47 22.01
C GLU A 366 5.28 -9.36 20.92
N LYS A 367 3.95 -9.34 20.80
CA LYS A 367 3.22 -10.08 19.77
C LYS A 367 3.65 -9.65 18.37
N ILE A 368 3.71 -8.35 18.09
CA ILE A 368 4.13 -7.78 16.80
C ILE A 368 5.56 -8.22 16.47
N THR A 369 6.50 -8.08 17.42
CA THR A 369 7.90 -8.50 17.23
C THR A 369 8.00 -9.99 16.88
N THR A 370 7.22 -10.85 17.55
CA THR A 370 7.18 -12.28 17.26
C THR A 370 6.61 -12.58 15.87
N GLN A 371 5.58 -11.85 15.47
CA GLN A 371 4.95 -12.01 14.16
C GLN A 371 5.86 -11.55 13.02
N PHE A 372 6.59 -10.45 13.17
CA PHE A 372 7.63 -10.06 12.19
C PHE A 372 8.63 -11.18 11.97
N ALA A 373 9.19 -11.75 13.04
CA ALA A 373 10.15 -12.85 12.94
C ALA A 373 9.56 -14.09 12.24
N ALA A 374 8.26 -14.35 12.41
CA ALA A 374 7.59 -15.46 11.73
C ALA A 374 7.47 -15.21 10.21
N VAL A 375 7.09 -14.00 9.79
CA VAL A 375 6.97 -13.64 8.37
C VAL A 375 8.35 -13.62 7.70
N GLU A 376 9.35 -12.98 8.32
CA GLU A 376 10.73 -12.97 7.83
C GLU A 376 11.25 -14.38 7.56
N LYS A 377 11.01 -15.30 8.48
CA LYS A 377 11.42 -16.71 8.33
C LYS A 377 10.74 -17.40 7.14
N LEU A 378 9.49 -17.05 6.84
CA LEU A 378 8.81 -17.60 5.67
C LEU A 378 9.46 -17.10 4.37
N VAL A 379 9.79 -15.81 4.29
CA VAL A 379 10.51 -15.25 3.13
C VAL A 379 11.89 -15.85 2.98
N GLU A 380 12.66 -15.93 4.07
CA GLU A 380 14.01 -16.50 4.09
C GLU A 380 14.07 -17.98 3.65
N ALA A 381 13.00 -18.73 3.89
CA ALA A 381 12.92 -20.14 3.47
C ALA A 381 12.96 -20.32 1.94
N HIS A 382 12.75 -19.26 1.18
CA HIS A 382 12.73 -19.26 -0.28
C HIS A 382 13.92 -18.54 -0.92
N VAL A 383 14.99 -18.27 -0.15
CA VAL A 383 16.26 -17.78 -0.69
C VAL A 383 16.85 -18.82 -1.61
N SER A 384 17.09 -18.46 -2.88
CA SER A 384 17.64 -19.31 -3.93
C SER A 384 19.15 -19.15 -4.12
N GLY A 385 19.74 -18.05 -3.64
CA GLY A 385 21.16 -17.76 -3.80
C GLY A 385 21.52 -16.35 -3.37
N LYS A 386 22.52 -15.77 -4.05
CA LYS A 386 22.96 -14.39 -3.84
C LYS A 386 23.21 -13.69 -5.16
N ALA A 387 22.79 -12.45 -5.25
CA ALA A 387 23.13 -11.54 -6.34
C ALA A 387 24.62 -11.14 -6.31
N ALA A 388 25.11 -10.49 -7.37
CA ALA A 388 26.50 -10.06 -7.46
C ALA A 388 26.92 -9.05 -6.37
N ASN A 389 25.98 -8.26 -5.87
CA ASN A 389 26.16 -7.32 -4.76
C ASN A 389 26.11 -8.00 -3.37
N GLY A 390 25.88 -9.30 -3.30
CA GLY A 390 25.79 -10.09 -2.06
C GLY A 390 24.40 -10.19 -1.46
N GLU A 391 23.42 -9.45 -1.99
CA GLU A 391 22.03 -9.54 -1.56
C GLU A 391 21.43 -10.92 -1.86
N PRO A 392 20.49 -11.43 -1.03
CA PRO A 392 19.81 -12.68 -1.31
C PRO A 392 19.00 -12.59 -2.61
N THR A 393 18.99 -13.70 -3.36
CA THR A 393 18.05 -13.92 -4.46
C THR A 393 16.98 -14.90 -4.02
N TYR A 394 15.79 -14.76 -4.59
CA TYR A 394 14.63 -15.54 -4.20
C TYR A 394 14.17 -16.46 -5.31
N ALA A 395 13.39 -17.47 -4.95
CA ALA A 395 12.73 -18.36 -5.90
C ALA A 395 11.69 -17.58 -6.71
N ASP A 396 11.46 -18.01 -7.95
CA ASP A 396 10.32 -17.57 -8.76
C ASP A 396 9.03 -17.93 -8.01
N TYR A 397 8.22 -16.92 -7.69
CA TYR A 397 7.04 -17.07 -6.85
C TYR A 397 6.00 -18.01 -7.46
N SER A 398 5.89 -18.05 -8.79
CA SER A 398 4.99 -18.96 -9.50
C SER A 398 5.30 -20.45 -9.28
N THR A 399 6.51 -20.76 -8.78
CA THR A 399 6.90 -22.13 -8.47
C THR A 399 6.40 -22.60 -7.10
N ILE A 400 5.98 -21.68 -6.24
CA ILE A 400 5.58 -21.97 -4.84
C ILE A 400 4.16 -21.50 -4.52
N ALA A 401 3.57 -20.69 -5.38
CA ALA A 401 2.23 -20.13 -5.22
C ALA A 401 1.38 -20.31 -6.48
N ALA A 402 0.07 -20.29 -6.32
CA ALA A 402 -0.85 -20.06 -7.40
C ALA A 402 -0.87 -18.55 -7.67
N VAL A 403 -0.44 -18.13 -8.86
CA VAL A 403 -0.25 -16.71 -9.19
C VAL A 403 -1.11 -16.29 -10.37
N GLN A 404 -1.43 -15.01 -10.42
CA GLN A 404 -1.92 -14.32 -11.60
C GLN A 404 -0.83 -14.38 -12.70
N LYS A 405 -1.21 -14.60 -13.94
CA LYS A 405 -0.25 -14.72 -15.05
C LYS A 405 -0.59 -13.72 -16.13
N ASP A 406 0.43 -13.00 -16.62
CA ASP A 406 0.30 -12.05 -17.73
C ASP A 406 -0.90 -11.10 -17.56
N ALA A 407 -1.12 -10.60 -16.35
CA ALA A 407 -2.24 -9.77 -15.97
C ALA A 407 -3.64 -10.41 -16.23
N GLY A 408 -3.72 -11.73 -16.17
CA GLY A 408 -4.98 -12.50 -16.27
C GLY A 408 -5.82 -12.44 -14.99
N GLU A 409 -6.75 -13.38 -14.85
CA GLU A 409 -7.58 -13.48 -13.64
C GLU A 409 -6.73 -13.93 -12.43
N ALA A 410 -6.98 -13.32 -11.26
CA ALA A 410 -6.39 -13.76 -10.01
C ALA A 410 -6.86 -15.17 -9.64
N PRO A 411 -5.99 -16.02 -9.09
CA PRO A 411 -6.37 -17.37 -8.66
C PRO A 411 -7.36 -17.33 -7.50
N ASP A 412 -8.30 -18.28 -7.52
CA ASP A 412 -9.24 -18.49 -6.41
C ASP A 412 -8.49 -18.95 -5.15
N LYS A 413 -8.91 -18.48 -3.97
CA LYS A 413 -8.32 -18.85 -2.68
C LYS A 413 -8.27 -20.37 -2.42
N ASN A 414 -9.18 -21.14 -3.02
CA ASN A 414 -9.17 -22.61 -2.93
C ASN A 414 -7.98 -23.23 -3.69
N SER A 415 -7.41 -22.52 -4.65
CA SER A 415 -6.23 -22.97 -5.41
C SER A 415 -4.89 -22.64 -4.74
N TYR A 416 -4.88 -21.86 -3.66
CA TYR A 416 -3.64 -21.50 -2.96
C TYR A 416 -2.85 -22.72 -2.52
N THR A 417 -1.54 -22.67 -2.71
CA THR A 417 -0.62 -23.68 -2.18
C THR A 417 -0.52 -23.63 -0.65
N ASP A 418 0.00 -24.66 -0.02
CA ASP A 418 0.23 -24.67 1.43
C ASP A 418 1.24 -23.57 1.86
N THR A 419 2.21 -23.28 1.01
CA THR A 419 3.17 -22.19 1.22
C THR A 419 2.46 -20.84 1.19
N GLN A 420 1.67 -20.59 0.17
CA GLN A 420 0.92 -19.35 0.00
C GLN A 420 -0.08 -19.12 1.15
N ARG A 421 -0.77 -20.19 1.62
CA ARG A 421 -1.66 -20.09 2.80
C ARG A 421 -0.89 -19.69 4.05
N LYS A 422 0.30 -20.28 4.29
CA LYS A 422 1.13 -19.92 5.44
C LYS A 422 1.59 -18.47 5.40
N PHE A 423 1.97 -17.96 4.22
CA PHE A 423 2.27 -16.55 4.02
C PHE A 423 1.05 -15.70 4.33
N SER A 424 -0.08 -15.97 3.69
CA SER A 424 -1.32 -15.24 3.88
C SER A 424 -1.72 -15.17 5.35
N ASP A 425 -1.73 -16.31 6.06
CA ASP A 425 -2.09 -16.38 7.48
C ASP A 425 -1.14 -15.55 8.35
N ALA A 426 0.18 -15.65 8.11
CA ALA A 426 1.18 -14.97 8.92
C ALA A 426 1.15 -13.44 8.69
N VAL A 427 1.03 -13.01 7.43
CA VAL A 427 0.99 -11.59 7.09
C VAL A 427 -0.31 -10.95 7.58
N ASN A 428 -1.47 -11.60 7.39
CA ASN A 428 -2.76 -11.15 7.93
C ASN A 428 -2.71 -10.99 9.47
N ALA A 429 -2.12 -11.96 10.18
CA ALA A 429 -2.00 -11.88 11.64
C ALA A 429 -1.11 -10.72 12.11
N LEU A 430 -0.05 -10.40 11.34
CA LEU A 430 0.84 -9.28 11.62
C LEU A 430 0.17 -7.95 11.29
N SER A 431 -0.45 -7.82 10.10
CA SER A 431 -1.19 -6.62 9.69
C SER A 431 -2.30 -6.27 10.69
N GLU A 432 -3.11 -7.27 11.12
CA GLU A 432 -4.13 -7.07 12.17
C GLU A 432 -3.54 -6.54 13.48
N SER A 433 -2.32 -6.95 13.84
CA SER A 433 -1.68 -6.46 15.06
C SER A 433 -1.14 -5.04 14.88
N LEU A 434 -0.56 -4.73 13.72
CA LEU A 434 -0.05 -3.40 13.38
C LEU A 434 -1.16 -2.36 13.25
N SER A 435 -2.32 -2.72 12.72
CA SER A 435 -3.47 -1.81 12.61
C SER A 435 -3.96 -1.23 13.96
N LYS A 436 -3.53 -1.83 15.08
CA LYS A 436 -3.83 -1.35 16.44
C LYS A 436 -2.81 -0.33 16.95
N VAL A 437 -1.67 -0.17 16.26
CA VAL A 437 -0.56 0.67 16.72
C VAL A 437 -0.98 2.12 16.78
N ALA A 438 -1.51 2.68 15.70
CA ALA A 438 -1.96 4.06 15.64
C ALA A 438 -2.97 4.37 16.75
N GLY A 439 -4.00 3.53 16.94
CA GLY A 439 -5.01 3.69 18.01
C GLY A 439 -4.46 3.56 19.42
N THR A 440 -3.24 3.04 19.59
CA THR A 440 -2.60 2.86 20.89
C THR A 440 -1.65 4.01 21.24
N ILE A 441 -0.93 4.56 20.25
CA ILE A 441 0.12 5.57 20.50
C ILE A 441 -0.29 7.00 20.17
N LEU A 442 -1.28 7.24 19.30
CA LEU A 442 -1.79 8.59 19.00
C LEU A 442 -2.66 9.11 20.14
#